data_1d9a80682cbd4b332bf2cedfcec2c80d
#
_entry.id   1d9a80682cbd4b332bf2cedfcec2c80d
#
_cell.length_a   1.000
_cell.length_b   1.000
_cell.length_c   1.000
_cell.angle_alpha   90.00
_cell.angle_beta   90.00
_cell.angle_gamma   90.00
#
_symmetry.space_group_name_H-M   'P 1'
#
loop_
_entity.id
_entity.type
_entity.pdbx_description
1 polymer ?
#
loop_
_entity_poly.entity_id
_entity_poly.type
_entity_poly.pdbx_seq_one_letter_code
_entity_poly.pdbx_strand_id
1 'polypeptide(L)'
;MKVTLTFNEQRRAAYRQQGLWGDASLADYWQQTARAMPDKIAVVDNHGASYTYSALDHAASCLANWMLAKGIESGDRIAFQLPGWCEFTVIYLACLKIGAVSVPLLPSWREAELVWVLNKCQAKMFFAPTLFKQTRPVDLILSLQNQLPQLQQIVGVDKLAPATSSLSLSQIIADNTSLTTAITTHGDELAAVLFTSGTEGLPKGVMLTHNNILASERAYCARLNLTWQDVFMMPAPLGHATGFLHGVTAPFLIGARSVLLDIFTPDACLALLEQQRCTCMLGATPFVYDLLNVLEKQPADLSALRFFLCGGTTIPKKVARECQQRGIKLLSVYGSTESSPHAVVNLDDPLSRFMHTDGYAAAGVEIKVVDDARKTLPPGCEGEEASRGPNVFMGYFDEPELTARALDEEGWYYSGDLCRMDEAGYIKITGRKKDIIVRGGENISSREVEDILLQHPKIHDACVVAMSDERLGERSCAYVVLKAPHHSLSLEEVVAFFSRKRVAKYKYPEHIVVIEKLPRTTSGKIQKFLLRKDIMRRLTQDVCEEIE
;
A
#
# COMPACT_ATOMS: atom_id res chain seq x y z
N MET A 1 14.07 22.62 5.75
CA MET A 1 15.35 22.05 5.27
C MET A 1 15.07 21.40 3.91
N LYS A 2 15.77 21.81 2.84
CA LYS A 2 15.65 21.15 1.53
C LYS A 2 16.29 19.76 1.61
N VAL A 3 15.59 18.75 1.12
CA VAL A 3 16.11 17.38 1.07
C VAL A 3 17.11 17.28 -0.08
N THR A 4 18.33 16.83 0.23
CA THR A 4 19.33 16.55 -0.81
C THR A 4 19.19 15.09 -1.21
N LEU A 5 18.85 14.85 -2.48
CA LEU A 5 18.79 13.50 -3.05
C LEU A 5 20.16 13.12 -3.62
N THR A 6 20.57 11.89 -3.38
CA THR A 6 21.80 11.33 -3.95
C THR A 6 21.44 10.42 -5.11
N PHE A 7 21.95 10.73 -6.30
CA PHE A 7 21.73 9.96 -7.52
C PHE A 7 22.97 9.16 -7.89
N ASN A 8 22.77 7.95 -8.36
CA ASN A 8 23.81 7.26 -9.14
C ASN A 8 23.73 7.83 -10.58
N GLU A 9 24.68 8.70 -10.93
CA GLU A 9 24.65 9.47 -12.18
C GLU A 9 24.68 8.60 -13.44
N GLN A 10 25.38 7.45 -13.41
CA GLN A 10 25.41 6.53 -14.55
C GLN A 10 24.01 5.95 -14.83
N ARG A 11 23.30 5.55 -13.77
CA ARG A 11 21.93 5.02 -13.92
C ARG A 11 20.94 6.10 -14.29
N ARG A 12 21.04 7.26 -13.68
CA ARG A 12 20.22 8.42 -14.04
C ARG A 12 20.34 8.71 -15.54
N ALA A 13 21.58 8.73 -16.08
CA ALA A 13 21.82 8.90 -17.50
C ALA A 13 21.22 7.76 -18.33
N ALA A 14 21.39 6.50 -17.90
CA ALA A 14 20.83 5.33 -18.58
C ALA A 14 19.29 5.36 -18.62
N TYR A 15 18.62 5.69 -17.51
CA TYR A 15 17.16 5.80 -17.47
C TYR A 15 16.65 6.93 -18.38
N ARG A 16 17.36 8.06 -18.45
CA ARG A 16 17.03 9.15 -19.38
C ARG A 16 17.23 8.74 -20.83
N GLN A 17 18.33 8.06 -21.16
CA GLN A 17 18.59 7.55 -22.51
C GLN A 17 17.52 6.54 -22.96
N GLN A 18 16.99 5.74 -22.04
CA GLN A 18 15.92 4.77 -22.32
C GLN A 18 14.51 5.41 -22.32
N GLY A 19 14.38 6.70 -22.01
CA GLY A 19 13.09 7.38 -21.91
C GLY A 19 12.25 6.99 -20.67
N LEU A 20 12.86 6.30 -19.70
CA LEU A 20 12.20 5.91 -18.46
C LEU A 20 12.11 7.09 -17.49
N TRP A 21 13.11 7.95 -17.47
CA TRP A 21 13.14 9.24 -16.76
C TRP A 21 13.20 10.40 -17.74
N GLY A 22 12.69 11.57 -17.32
CA GLY A 22 12.68 12.79 -18.11
C GLY A 22 12.74 14.04 -17.23
N ASP A 23 12.62 15.21 -17.86
CA ASP A 23 12.58 16.49 -17.14
C ASP A 23 11.16 16.84 -16.69
N ALA A 24 10.14 16.34 -17.40
CA ALA A 24 8.74 16.60 -17.09
C ALA A 24 8.34 16.00 -15.73
N SER A 25 7.63 16.80 -14.94
CA SER A 25 7.09 16.44 -13.63
C SER A 25 5.69 15.82 -13.73
N LEU A 26 5.17 15.29 -12.63
CA LEU A 26 3.77 14.86 -12.54
C LEU A 26 2.79 16.03 -12.78
N ALA A 27 3.17 17.26 -12.43
CA ALA A 27 2.35 18.44 -12.72
C ALA A 27 2.20 18.71 -14.22
N ASP A 28 3.25 18.49 -15.00
CA ASP A 28 3.21 18.65 -16.45
C ASP A 28 2.27 17.63 -17.11
N TYR A 29 2.35 16.35 -16.66
CA TYR A 29 1.42 15.30 -17.14
C TYR A 29 -0.02 15.58 -16.73
N TRP A 30 -0.26 16.01 -15.49
CA TRP A 30 -1.58 16.43 -15.06
C TRP A 30 -2.13 17.54 -15.95
N GLN A 31 -1.35 18.60 -16.16
CA GLN A 31 -1.77 19.76 -16.97
C GLN A 31 -2.09 19.35 -18.42
N GLN A 32 -1.27 18.47 -19.00
CA GLN A 32 -1.52 17.94 -20.33
C GLN A 32 -2.86 17.19 -20.40
N THR A 33 -3.11 16.31 -19.44
CA THR A 33 -4.33 15.51 -19.39
C THR A 33 -5.57 16.38 -19.14
N ALA A 34 -5.50 17.32 -18.20
CA ALA A 34 -6.61 18.22 -17.90
C ALA A 34 -6.99 19.12 -19.08
N ARG A 35 -6.02 19.55 -19.87
CA ARG A 35 -6.28 20.30 -21.11
C ARG A 35 -6.86 19.42 -22.23
N ALA A 36 -6.43 18.16 -22.33
CA ALA A 36 -6.89 17.24 -23.36
C ALA A 36 -8.32 16.75 -23.12
N MET A 37 -8.74 16.63 -21.85
CA MET A 37 -10.03 16.04 -21.46
C MET A 37 -10.76 16.87 -20.40
N PRO A 38 -11.02 18.19 -20.61
CA PRO A 38 -11.50 19.11 -19.57
C PRO A 38 -12.84 18.71 -18.97
N ASP A 39 -13.77 18.23 -19.78
CA ASP A 39 -15.14 17.93 -19.38
C ASP A 39 -15.34 16.49 -18.90
N LYS A 40 -14.31 15.65 -19.02
CA LYS A 40 -14.38 14.27 -18.54
C LYS A 40 -14.33 14.23 -17.01
N ILE A 41 -15.14 13.35 -16.40
CA ILE A 41 -15.06 13.09 -14.97
C ILE A 41 -13.70 12.44 -14.65
N ALA A 42 -12.92 13.08 -13.78
CA ALA A 42 -11.62 12.63 -13.31
C ALA A 42 -11.74 11.77 -12.04
N VAL A 43 -12.55 12.19 -11.09
CA VAL A 43 -12.71 11.52 -9.80
C VAL A 43 -14.14 11.64 -9.28
N VAL A 44 -14.61 10.57 -8.64
CA VAL A 44 -15.86 10.52 -7.87
C VAL A 44 -15.61 9.82 -6.54
N ASP A 45 -16.41 10.10 -5.52
CA ASP A 45 -16.39 9.36 -4.26
C ASP A 45 -17.79 8.87 -3.84
N ASN A 46 -17.83 8.01 -2.83
CA ASN A 46 -19.07 7.41 -2.33
C ASN A 46 -20.03 8.39 -1.61
N HIS A 47 -19.62 9.66 -1.41
CA HIS A 47 -20.49 10.73 -0.88
C HIS A 47 -21.14 11.56 -1.98
N GLY A 48 -21.00 11.16 -3.25
CA GLY A 48 -21.58 11.83 -4.39
C GLY A 48 -20.80 13.03 -4.91
N ALA A 49 -19.61 13.33 -4.35
CA ALA A 49 -18.74 14.33 -4.95
C ALA A 49 -18.17 13.83 -6.28
N SER A 50 -18.13 14.73 -7.25
CA SER A 50 -17.63 14.44 -8.61
C SER A 50 -16.95 15.68 -9.17
N TYR A 51 -15.75 15.49 -9.71
CA TYR A 51 -15.00 16.55 -10.39
C TYR A 51 -14.66 16.13 -11.82
N THR A 52 -14.90 17.01 -12.78
CA THR A 52 -14.27 16.91 -14.10
C THR A 52 -12.79 17.27 -14.00
N TYR A 53 -11.99 16.95 -15.03
CA TYR A 53 -10.59 17.34 -15.07
C TYR A 53 -10.40 18.86 -14.92
N SER A 54 -11.22 19.66 -15.59
CA SER A 54 -11.18 21.14 -15.49
C SER A 54 -11.60 21.65 -14.11
N ALA A 55 -12.67 21.10 -13.50
CA ALA A 55 -13.12 21.50 -12.18
C ALA A 55 -12.09 21.13 -11.10
N LEU A 56 -11.46 19.96 -11.22
CA LEU A 56 -10.41 19.50 -10.31
C LEU A 56 -9.15 20.36 -10.44
N ASP A 57 -8.76 20.70 -11.69
CA ASP A 57 -7.64 21.60 -11.95
C ASP A 57 -7.87 23.00 -11.38
N HIS A 58 -9.08 23.54 -11.51
CA HIS A 58 -9.49 24.82 -10.92
C HIS A 58 -9.38 24.80 -9.39
N ALA A 59 -10.00 23.81 -8.74
CA ALA A 59 -9.96 23.68 -7.28
C ALA A 59 -8.53 23.55 -6.75
N ALA A 60 -7.71 22.71 -7.39
CA ALA A 60 -6.30 22.56 -7.04
C ALA A 60 -5.50 23.85 -7.27
N SER A 61 -5.81 24.62 -8.32
CA SER A 61 -5.14 25.90 -8.59
C SER A 61 -5.49 26.98 -7.58
N CYS A 62 -6.75 27.06 -7.12
CA CYS A 62 -7.16 27.97 -6.06
C CYS A 62 -6.45 27.66 -4.74
N LEU A 63 -6.39 26.38 -4.38
CA LEU A 63 -5.67 25.93 -3.19
C LEU A 63 -4.17 26.21 -3.30
N ALA A 64 -3.54 25.93 -4.44
CA ALA A 64 -2.14 26.18 -4.71
C ALA A 64 -1.78 27.67 -4.57
N ASN A 65 -2.61 28.57 -5.11
CA ASN A 65 -2.44 30.01 -4.97
C ASN A 65 -2.50 30.46 -3.50
N TRP A 66 -3.47 29.94 -2.75
CA TRP A 66 -3.57 30.23 -1.31
C TRP A 66 -2.35 29.68 -0.54
N MET A 67 -1.85 28.48 -0.86
CA MET A 67 -0.65 27.92 -0.21
C MET A 67 0.58 28.80 -0.44
N LEU A 68 0.78 29.31 -1.66
CA LEU A 68 1.86 30.27 -1.96
C LEU A 68 1.70 31.57 -1.17
N ALA A 69 0.48 32.11 -1.08
CA ALA A 69 0.19 33.31 -0.29
C ALA A 69 0.46 33.11 1.23
N LYS A 70 0.45 31.85 1.70
CA LYS A 70 0.83 31.47 3.07
C LYS A 70 2.32 31.14 3.23
N GLY A 71 3.14 31.38 2.21
CA GLY A 71 4.60 31.22 2.28
C GLY A 71 5.07 29.77 2.10
N ILE A 72 4.27 28.91 1.46
CA ILE A 72 4.74 27.59 1.04
C ILE A 72 5.62 27.74 -0.18
N GLU A 73 6.77 27.08 -0.15
CA GLU A 73 7.77 27.06 -1.20
C GLU A 73 7.95 25.65 -1.77
N SER A 74 8.55 25.56 -2.96
CA SER A 74 8.96 24.27 -3.55
C SER A 74 9.85 23.48 -2.57
N GLY A 75 9.54 22.20 -2.41
CA GLY A 75 10.21 21.28 -1.48
C GLY A 75 9.66 21.31 -0.05
N ASP A 76 8.71 22.18 0.30
CA ASP A 76 8.02 22.13 1.59
C ASP A 76 7.08 20.91 1.68
N ARG A 77 7.00 20.28 2.86
CA ARG A 77 6.18 19.10 3.09
C ARG A 77 4.80 19.50 3.55
N ILE A 78 3.82 18.99 2.83
CA ILE A 78 2.40 19.21 3.10
C ILE A 78 1.79 17.86 3.49
N ALA A 79 1.41 17.73 4.74
CA ALA A 79 0.79 16.52 5.25
C ALA A 79 -0.73 16.58 5.11
N PHE A 80 -1.34 15.44 4.74
CA PHE A 80 -2.78 15.32 4.67
C PHE A 80 -3.26 13.94 5.03
N GLN A 81 -4.19 13.88 5.98
CA GLN A 81 -4.78 12.67 6.53
C GLN A 81 -6.24 12.57 6.09
N LEU A 82 -6.49 12.10 4.89
CA LEU A 82 -7.84 12.03 4.35
C LEU A 82 -8.24 10.59 3.99
N PRO A 83 -9.52 10.25 4.15
CA PRO A 83 -10.08 9.01 3.59
C PRO A 83 -10.18 9.12 2.06
N GLY A 84 -10.82 8.13 1.42
CA GLY A 84 -11.07 8.09 -0.02
C GLY A 84 -12.06 9.15 -0.48
N TRP A 85 -11.72 10.43 -0.35
CA TRP A 85 -12.49 11.59 -0.76
C TRP A 85 -11.84 12.32 -1.93
N CYS A 86 -12.64 12.96 -2.77
CA CYS A 86 -12.14 13.75 -3.90
C CYS A 86 -11.17 14.86 -3.48
N GLU A 87 -11.35 15.44 -2.30
CA GLU A 87 -10.51 16.49 -1.73
C GLU A 87 -9.06 16.05 -1.52
N PHE A 88 -8.80 14.75 -1.34
CA PHE A 88 -7.44 14.22 -1.34
C PHE A 88 -6.72 14.53 -2.66
N THR A 89 -7.41 14.32 -3.78
CA THR A 89 -6.85 14.60 -5.12
C THR A 89 -6.63 16.09 -5.33
N VAL A 90 -7.54 16.95 -4.85
CA VAL A 90 -7.40 18.42 -4.89
C VAL A 90 -6.11 18.85 -4.18
N ILE A 91 -5.87 18.36 -2.96
CA ILE A 91 -4.69 18.73 -2.17
C ILE A 91 -3.41 18.21 -2.83
N TYR A 92 -3.42 16.96 -3.28
CA TYR A 92 -2.28 16.38 -3.98
C TYR A 92 -1.88 17.18 -5.22
N LEU A 93 -2.85 17.52 -6.08
CA LEU A 93 -2.60 18.33 -7.27
C LEU A 93 -2.15 19.75 -6.95
N ALA A 94 -2.67 20.36 -5.87
CA ALA A 94 -2.19 21.66 -5.41
C ALA A 94 -0.70 21.59 -5.02
N CYS A 95 -0.28 20.54 -4.32
CA CYS A 95 1.15 20.33 -4.00
C CYS A 95 1.99 20.21 -5.28
N LEU A 96 1.55 19.41 -6.26
CA LEU A 96 2.26 19.25 -7.52
C LEU A 96 2.43 20.58 -8.26
N LYS A 97 1.39 21.43 -8.30
CA LYS A 97 1.41 22.73 -9.00
C LYS A 97 2.43 23.74 -8.45
N ILE A 98 2.83 23.60 -7.18
CA ILE A 98 3.78 24.51 -6.52
C ILE A 98 5.11 23.83 -6.14
N GLY A 99 5.31 22.58 -6.57
CA GLY A 99 6.52 21.80 -6.23
C GLY A 99 6.62 21.43 -4.76
N ALA A 100 5.54 21.48 -4.00
CA ALA A 100 5.52 21.02 -2.62
C ALA A 100 5.50 19.48 -2.55
N VAL A 101 6.13 18.93 -1.52
CA VAL A 101 6.24 17.48 -1.31
C VAL A 101 4.99 16.97 -0.59
N SER A 102 4.29 16.06 -1.21
CA SER A 102 3.09 15.41 -0.65
C SER A 102 3.46 14.41 0.44
N VAL A 103 2.80 14.49 1.59
CA VAL A 103 2.94 13.56 2.71
C VAL A 103 1.55 13.00 3.06
N PRO A 104 1.01 12.06 2.27
CA PRO A 104 -0.27 11.45 2.55
C PRO A 104 -0.18 10.51 3.75
N LEU A 105 -1.14 10.61 4.69
CA LEU A 105 -1.16 9.88 5.93
C LEU A 105 -2.38 8.98 6.03
N LEU A 106 -2.24 7.86 6.73
CA LEU A 106 -3.34 6.93 6.93
C LEU A 106 -4.41 7.51 7.88
N PRO A 107 -5.70 7.43 7.54
CA PRO A 107 -6.80 7.90 8.41
C PRO A 107 -6.87 7.17 9.76
N SER A 108 -6.22 6.02 9.88
CA SER A 108 -6.16 5.23 11.12
C SER A 108 -5.14 5.74 12.14
N TRP A 109 -4.19 6.57 11.74
CA TRP A 109 -3.16 7.08 12.63
C TRP A 109 -3.74 8.04 13.67
N ARG A 110 -3.12 8.02 14.84
CA ARG A 110 -3.52 8.81 16.00
C ARG A 110 -2.35 9.68 16.48
N GLU A 111 -2.46 10.18 17.67
CA GLU A 111 -1.51 11.13 18.26
C GLU A 111 -0.04 10.72 18.09
N ALA A 112 0.32 9.50 18.50
CA ALA A 112 1.71 9.06 18.51
C ALA A 112 2.35 9.07 17.12
N GLU A 113 1.65 8.47 16.12
CA GLU A 113 2.15 8.42 14.74
C GLU A 113 2.13 9.82 14.12
N LEU A 114 1.09 10.62 14.34
CA LEU A 114 0.96 11.94 13.76
C LEU A 114 2.04 12.91 14.29
N VAL A 115 2.25 12.96 15.59
CA VAL A 115 3.32 13.80 16.21
C VAL A 115 4.68 13.39 15.66
N TRP A 116 4.95 12.08 15.60
CA TRP A 116 6.20 11.57 15.05
C TRP A 116 6.41 12.00 13.60
N VAL A 117 5.46 11.69 12.73
CA VAL A 117 5.60 11.92 11.29
C VAL A 117 5.66 13.41 10.97
N LEU A 118 4.79 14.24 11.56
CA LEU A 118 4.75 15.67 11.29
C LEU A 118 6.05 16.37 11.71
N ASN A 119 6.64 15.96 12.83
CA ASN A 119 7.96 16.47 13.26
C ASN A 119 9.07 15.91 12.37
N LYS A 120 9.08 14.60 12.08
CA LYS A 120 10.11 13.98 11.25
C LYS A 120 10.21 14.63 9.87
N CYS A 121 9.08 14.83 9.19
CA CYS A 121 9.07 15.48 7.89
C CYS A 121 9.03 17.03 7.96
N GLN A 122 8.95 17.62 9.15
CA GLN A 122 8.84 19.08 9.33
C GLN A 122 7.69 19.65 8.49
N ALA A 123 6.50 19.08 8.59
CA ALA A 123 5.34 19.50 7.82
C ALA A 123 4.97 20.95 8.14
N LYS A 124 4.78 21.77 7.10
CA LYS A 124 4.35 23.16 7.24
C LYS A 124 2.84 23.32 7.28
N MET A 125 2.11 22.44 6.58
CA MET A 125 0.64 22.43 6.59
C MET A 125 0.13 21.03 6.85
N PHE A 126 -1.07 20.95 7.45
CA PHE A 126 -1.79 19.73 7.69
C PHE A 126 -3.25 19.88 7.30
N PHE A 127 -3.75 18.93 6.48
CA PHE A 127 -5.13 18.85 6.08
C PHE A 127 -5.77 17.56 6.64
N ALA A 128 -6.95 17.68 7.23
CA ALA A 128 -7.68 16.52 7.74
C ALA A 128 -9.18 16.75 7.77
N PRO A 129 -10.02 15.70 7.87
CA PRO A 129 -11.44 15.85 8.08
C PRO A 129 -11.73 16.59 9.39
N THR A 130 -12.74 17.46 9.38
CA THR A 130 -13.32 18.03 10.60
C THR A 130 -14.04 16.95 11.42
N LEU A 131 -14.64 15.96 10.71
CA LEU A 131 -15.26 14.78 11.28
C LEU A 131 -15.04 13.59 10.34
N PHE A 132 -14.55 12.47 10.89
CA PHE A 132 -14.50 11.19 10.18
C PHE A 132 -14.79 10.04 11.14
N LYS A 133 -15.83 9.25 10.87
CA LYS A 133 -16.39 8.29 11.83
C LYS A 133 -16.72 9.02 13.13
N GLN A 134 -16.14 8.58 14.26
CA GLN A 134 -16.35 9.20 15.57
C GLN A 134 -15.15 10.07 16.00
N THR A 135 -14.25 10.41 15.08
CA THR A 135 -13.03 11.17 15.38
C THR A 135 -13.06 12.56 14.76
N ARG A 136 -12.35 13.48 15.38
CA ARG A 136 -12.14 14.86 14.93
C ARG A 136 -10.63 15.12 14.76
N PRO A 137 -10.02 14.68 13.64
CA PRO A 137 -8.58 14.75 13.45
C PRO A 137 -8.02 16.18 13.51
N VAL A 138 -8.78 17.17 13.02
CA VAL A 138 -8.39 18.58 13.11
C VAL A 138 -8.27 19.03 14.55
N ASP A 139 -9.28 18.73 15.40
CA ASP A 139 -9.28 19.13 16.82
C ASP A 139 -8.13 18.46 17.58
N LEU A 140 -7.83 17.20 17.25
CA LEU A 140 -6.66 16.50 17.79
C LEU A 140 -5.37 17.25 17.48
N ILE A 141 -5.10 17.60 16.22
CA ILE A 141 -3.86 18.29 15.84
C ILE A 141 -3.80 19.70 16.42
N LEU A 142 -4.91 20.41 16.51
CA LEU A 142 -4.96 21.71 17.20
C LEU A 142 -4.54 21.58 18.68
N SER A 143 -4.98 20.53 19.37
CA SER A 143 -4.58 20.27 20.76
C SER A 143 -3.10 19.93 20.95
N LEU A 144 -2.45 19.44 19.88
CA LEU A 144 -1.04 19.02 19.85
C LEU A 144 -0.10 20.08 19.25
N GLN A 145 -0.61 21.28 18.91
CA GLN A 145 0.15 22.30 18.19
C GLN A 145 1.45 22.69 18.89
N ASN A 146 1.48 22.71 20.22
CA ASN A 146 2.69 22.97 21.01
C ASN A 146 3.81 21.94 20.79
N GLN A 147 3.48 20.73 20.34
CA GLN A 147 4.42 19.66 20.02
C GLN A 147 4.85 19.68 18.54
N LEU A 148 4.28 20.57 17.73
CA LEU A 148 4.45 20.65 16.27
C LEU A 148 4.96 22.04 15.85
N PRO A 149 6.19 22.43 16.23
CA PRO A 149 6.69 23.81 16.07
C PRO A 149 6.82 24.26 14.61
N GLN A 150 6.91 23.34 13.66
CA GLN A 150 7.03 23.66 12.23
C GLN A 150 5.67 23.79 11.53
N LEU A 151 4.59 23.33 12.16
CA LEU A 151 3.26 23.32 11.57
C LEU A 151 2.64 24.72 11.64
N GLN A 152 2.48 25.37 10.49
CA GLN A 152 2.02 26.74 10.37
C GLN A 152 0.51 26.86 10.14
N GLN A 153 -0.08 25.91 9.40
CA GLN A 153 -1.48 25.94 9.03
C GLN A 153 -2.13 24.55 9.23
N ILE A 154 -3.32 24.56 9.80
CA ILE A 154 -4.19 23.39 9.94
C ILE A 154 -5.50 23.72 9.22
N VAL A 155 -5.84 22.88 8.22
CA VAL A 155 -7.02 23.09 7.37
C VAL A 155 -7.98 21.90 7.52
N GLY A 156 -9.22 22.21 7.84
CA GLY A 156 -10.29 21.25 7.94
C GLY A 156 -10.95 20.97 6.58
N VAL A 157 -11.14 19.70 6.28
CA VAL A 157 -11.99 19.25 5.16
C VAL A 157 -13.39 18.99 5.72
N ASP A 158 -14.29 19.89 5.42
CA ASP A 158 -15.62 20.03 6.05
C ASP A 158 -16.74 19.28 5.31
N LYS A 159 -16.42 18.11 4.76
CA LYS A 159 -17.36 17.28 3.99
C LYS A 159 -18.52 16.72 4.82
N LEU A 160 -18.24 16.22 6.02
CA LEU A 160 -19.25 15.60 6.89
C LEU A 160 -19.70 16.49 8.05
N ALA A 161 -18.93 17.52 8.39
CA ALA A 161 -19.25 18.51 9.41
C ALA A 161 -18.52 19.82 9.14
N PRO A 162 -19.10 20.98 9.47
CA PRO A 162 -18.47 22.27 9.24
C PRO A 162 -17.18 22.42 10.06
N ALA A 163 -16.25 23.19 9.52
CA ALA A 163 -15.04 23.61 10.22
C ALA A 163 -15.40 24.70 11.23
N THR A 164 -15.25 24.41 12.53
CA THR A 164 -15.58 25.36 13.62
C THR A 164 -14.35 25.94 14.28
N SER A 165 -13.22 25.25 14.23
CA SER A 165 -11.98 25.61 14.93
C SER A 165 -10.76 25.73 13.99
N SER A 166 -10.95 25.52 12.68
CA SER A 166 -9.88 25.59 11.68
C SER A 166 -10.35 26.32 10.43
N LEU A 167 -9.38 26.61 9.54
CA LEU A 167 -9.69 27.04 8.17
C LEU A 167 -10.43 25.92 7.43
N SER A 168 -11.41 26.28 6.59
CA SER A 168 -12.15 25.35 5.76
C SER A 168 -11.54 25.24 4.36
N LEU A 169 -11.34 24.02 3.87
CA LEU A 169 -10.83 23.79 2.51
C LEU A 169 -11.82 24.34 1.46
N SER A 170 -13.12 24.11 1.65
CA SER A 170 -14.14 24.57 0.72
C SER A 170 -14.18 26.11 0.63
N GLN A 171 -14.03 26.79 1.77
CA GLN A 171 -13.95 28.25 1.83
C GLN A 171 -12.67 28.79 1.16
N ILE A 172 -11.52 28.13 1.41
CA ILE A 172 -10.25 28.51 0.76
C ILE A 172 -10.40 28.43 -0.76
N ILE A 173 -10.99 27.36 -1.29
CA ILE A 173 -11.20 27.22 -2.74
C ILE A 173 -12.14 28.28 -3.28
N ALA A 174 -13.23 28.60 -2.56
CA ALA A 174 -14.21 29.60 -2.97
C ALA A 174 -13.68 31.04 -2.97
N ASP A 175 -12.84 31.38 -1.99
CA ASP A 175 -12.36 32.75 -1.78
C ASP A 175 -11.09 33.08 -2.58
N ASN A 176 -10.45 32.11 -3.21
CA ASN A 176 -9.19 32.31 -3.92
C ASN A 176 -9.35 32.15 -5.43
N THR A 177 -8.56 32.91 -6.18
CA THR A 177 -8.46 32.78 -7.63
C THR A 177 -7.50 31.67 -8.01
N SER A 178 -7.70 31.10 -9.18
CA SER A 178 -6.78 30.11 -9.74
C SER A 178 -5.37 30.65 -9.90
N LEU A 179 -4.38 29.81 -9.62
CA LEU A 179 -2.98 30.07 -9.92
C LEU A 179 -2.80 30.27 -11.42
N THR A 180 -2.24 31.40 -11.82
CA THR A 180 -2.07 31.76 -13.23
C THR A 180 -0.86 31.09 -13.88
N THR A 181 0.18 30.80 -13.09
CA THR A 181 1.41 30.19 -13.57
C THR A 181 1.88 29.14 -12.57
N ALA A 182 1.93 27.88 -12.97
CA ALA A 182 2.50 26.80 -12.15
C ALA A 182 4.01 27.03 -11.95
N ILE A 183 4.51 26.60 -10.79
CA ILE A 183 5.95 26.58 -10.53
C ILE A 183 6.55 25.44 -11.34
N THR A 184 7.64 25.72 -12.05
CA THR A 184 8.39 24.69 -12.77
C THR A 184 9.05 23.75 -11.78
N THR A 185 8.74 22.46 -11.90
CA THR A 185 9.37 21.37 -11.15
C THR A 185 9.99 20.37 -12.13
N HIS A 186 11.06 19.71 -11.72
CA HIS A 186 11.75 18.74 -12.55
C HIS A 186 11.43 17.31 -12.13
N GLY A 187 11.51 16.37 -13.07
CA GLY A 187 11.27 14.95 -12.84
C GLY A 187 12.12 14.34 -11.72
N ASP A 188 13.31 14.87 -11.47
CA ASP A 188 14.22 14.41 -10.41
C ASP A 188 13.93 15.01 -9.03
N GLU A 189 13.01 15.96 -8.91
CA GLU A 189 12.63 16.53 -7.62
C GLU A 189 11.75 15.58 -6.81
N LEU A 190 11.78 15.74 -5.49
CA LEU A 190 10.97 14.94 -4.57
C LEU A 190 9.49 15.30 -4.71
N ALA A 191 8.67 14.33 -5.09
CA ALA A 191 7.22 14.51 -5.25
C ALA A 191 6.43 14.11 -3.99
N ALA A 192 6.86 13.02 -3.33
CA ALA A 192 6.16 12.50 -2.17
C ALA A 192 7.09 11.82 -1.16
N VAL A 193 6.67 11.82 0.10
CA VAL A 193 7.20 10.98 1.17
C VAL A 193 6.06 10.12 1.70
N LEU A 194 6.11 8.82 1.40
CA LEU A 194 5.11 7.86 1.82
C LEU A 194 5.59 7.15 3.09
N PHE A 195 4.89 7.35 4.20
CA PHE A 195 5.27 6.68 5.44
C PHE A 195 4.70 5.27 5.51
N THR A 196 5.59 4.29 5.71
CA THR A 196 5.19 2.89 5.90
C THR A 196 4.92 2.61 7.37
N SER A 197 3.85 1.86 7.65
CA SER A 197 3.64 1.28 8.99
C SER A 197 4.70 0.19 9.23
N GLY A 198 5.83 0.58 9.80
CA GLY A 198 6.90 -0.36 10.15
C GLY A 198 6.36 -1.48 11.03
N THR A 199 6.72 -2.73 10.70
CA THR A 199 6.33 -3.90 11.49
C THR A 199 7.11 -4.01 12.82
N GLU A 200 8.12 -3.14 13.02
CA GLU A 200 9.07 -3.21 14.14
C GLU A 200 9.33 -1.85 14.82
N GLY A 201 8.61 -0.79 14.47
CA GLY A 201 8.90 0.52 15.04
C GLY A 201 8.04 1.65 14.48
N LEU A 202 8.55 2.85 14.63
CA LEU A 202 7.94 4.08 14.12
C LEU A 202 7.90 4.09 12.59
N PRO A 203 6.94 4.78 11.98
CA PRO A 203 6.80 4.86 10.52
C PRO A 203 8.07 5.41 9.84
N LYS A 204 8.45 4.82 8.70
CA LYS A 204 9.61 5.23 7.90
C LYS A 204 9.12 5.97 6.65
N GLY A 205 9.71 7.12 6.34
CA GLY A 205 9.33 7.92 5.17
C GLY A 205 10.07 7.49 3.91
N VAL A 206 9.38 6.93 2.95
CA VAL A 206 9.92 6.51 1.65
C VAL A 206 9.92 7.69 0.69
N MET A 207 11.08 8.10 0.19
CA MET A 207 11.24 9.24 -0.71
C MET A 207 11.05 8.84 -2.18
N LEU A 208 10.08 9.44 -2.84
CA LEU A 208 9.77 9.21 -4.26
C LEU A 208 9.86 10.51 -5.05
N THR A 209 10.69 10.52 -6.11
CA THR A 209 10.74 11.61 -7.08
C THR A 209 9.57 11.51 -8.06
N HIS A 210 9.31 12.59 -8.83
CA HIS A 210 8.35 12.53 -9.93
C HIS A 210 8.73 11.41 -10.91
N ASN A 211 10.01 11.26 -11.24
CA ASN A 211 10.49 10.21 -12.13
C ASN A 211 10.26 8.79 -11.59
N ASN A 212 10.46 8.53 -10.29
CA ASN A 212 10.16 7.22 -9.72
C ASN A 212 8.68 6.86 -9.90
N ILE A 213 7.79 7.80 -9.58
CA ILE A 213 6.35 7.60 -9.69
C ILE A 213 5.92 7.45 -11.16
N LEU A 214 6.41 8.32 -12.05
CA LEU A 214 6.10 8.24 -13.49
C LEU A 214 6.54 6.92 -14.10
N ALA A 215 7.75 6.45 -13.79
CA ALA A 215 8.25 5.18 -14.29
C ALA A 215 7.41 3.99 -13.82
N SER A 216 7.06 3.97 -12.52
CA SER A 216 6.19 2.96 -11.95
C SER A 216 4.82 2.92 -12.61
N GLU A 217 4.11 4.06 -12.61
CA GLU A 217 2.71 4.07 -13.05
C GLU A 217 2.56 3.90 -14.56
N ARG A 218 3.52 4.35 -15.36
CA ARG A 218 3.56 4.07 -16.80
C ARG A 218 3.77 2.57 -17.08
N ALA A 219 4.73 1.94 -16.40
CA ALA A 219 4.99 0.51 -16.55
C ALA A 219 3.76 -0.32 -16.10
N TYR A 220 3.12 0.08 -15.01
CA TYR A 220 1.88 -0.52 -14.50
C TYR A 220 0.73 -0.39 -15.51
N CYS A 221 0.45 0.82 -16.00
CA CYS A 221 -0.64 1.05 -16.95
C CYS A 221 -0.40 0.30 -18.26
N ALA A 222 0.83 0.33 -18.79
CA ALA A 222 1.19 -0.37 -20.03
C ALA A 222 1.04 -1.89 -19.89
N ARG A 223 1.50 -2.48 -18.77
CA ARG A 223 1.40 -3.93 -18.48
C ARG A 223 -0.04 -4.43 -18.48
N LEU A 224 -0.95 -3.64 -17.94
CA LEU A 224 -2.37 -3.99 -17.79
C LEU A 224 -3.26 -3.43 -18.92
N ASN A 225 -2.66 -2.91 -19.98
CA ASN A 225 -3.38 -2.29 -21.10
C ASN A 225 -4.46 -1.31 -20.62
N LEU A 226 -4.11 -0.46 -19.64
CA LEU A 226 -4.98 0.57 -19.10
C LEU A 226 -4.96 1.81 -19.99
N THR A 227 -6.14 2.40 -20.19
CA THR A 227 -6.35 3.54 -21.08
C THR A 227 -7.25 4.60 -20.44
N TRP A 228 -7.43 5.71 -21.11
CA TRP A 228 -8.36 6.76 -20.69
C TRP A 228 -9.82 6.29 -20.55
N GLN A 229 -10.19 5.17 -21.15
CA GLN A 229 -11.54 4.59 -21.06
C GLN A 229 -11.77 3.84 -19.74
N ASP A 230 -10.70 3.50 -19.01
CA ASP A 230 -10.82 2.74 -17.79
C ASP A 230 -11.40 3.54 -16.62
N VAL A 231 -12.01 2.82 -15.70
CA VAL A 231 -12.60 3.33 -14.47
C VAL A 231 -12.03 2.51 -13.32
N PHE A 232 -11.23 3.18 -12.50
CA PHE A 232 -10.49 2.56 -11.41
C PHE A 232 -11.29 2.58 -10.13
N MET A 233 -11.66 1.42 -9.60
CA MET A 233 -12.18 1.30 -8.25
C MET A 233 -11.03 1.23 -7.24
N MET A 234 -10.99 2.16 -6.28
CA MET A 234 -9.97 2.20 -5.23
C MET A 234 -10.59 2.10 -3.84
N PRO A 235 -10.64 0.89 -3.25
CA PRO A 235 -11.12 0.68 -1.88
C PRO A 235 -10.03 0.83 -0.82
N ALA A 236 -8.76 0.86 -1.24
CA ALA A 236 -7.63 0.99 -0.31
C ALA A 236 -7.44 2.44 0.15
N PRO A 237 -6.93 2.65 1.38
CA PRO A 237 -6.65 4.00 1.89
C PRO A 237 -5.67 4.76 0.99
N LEU A 238 -6.00 6.02 0.69
CA LEU A 238 -5.18 6.87 -0.19
C LEU A 238 -3.85 7.31 0.45
N GLY A 239 -3.72 7.26 1.78
CA GLY A 239 -2.45 7.45 2.47
C GLY A 239 -1.49 6.24 2.38
N HIS A 240 -1.90 5.14 1.77
CA HIS A 240 -1.06 3.98 1.46
C HIS A 240 -0.58 4.06 0.00
N ALA A 241 0.62 3.53 -0.29
CA ALA A 241 1.18 3.54 -1.65
C ALA A 241 0.19 3.02 -2.71
N THR A 242 -0.55 1.95 -2.41
CA THR A 242 -1.58 1.39 -3.31
C THR A 242 -2.64 2.43 -3.70
N GLY A 243 -3.22 3.13 -2.71
CA GLY A 243 -4.24 4.14 -2.96
C GLY A 243 -3.67 5.38 -3.64
N PHE A 244 -2.51 5.85 -3.18
CA PHE A 244 -1.84 7.05 -3.69
C PHE A 244 -1.39 6.88 -5.14
N LEU A 245 -0.67 5.81 -5.43
CA LEU A 245 -0.11 5.56 -6.77
C LEU A 245 -1.21 5.12 -7.75
N HIS A 246 -1.93 4.05 -7.44
CA HIS A 246 -2.83 3.41 -8.41
C HIS A 246 -4.27 3.91 -8.36
N GLY A 247 -4.70 4.52 -7.23
CA GLY A 247 -6.05 5.08 -7.09
C GLY A 247 -6.15 6.53 -7.52
N VAL A 248 -5.06 7.29 -7.42
CA VAL A 248 -5.04 8.71 -7.73
C VAL A 248 -4.09 9.02 -8.90
N THR A 249 -2.82 8.60 -8.81
CA THR A 249 -1.79 9.01 -9.79
C THR A 249 -1.95 8.31 -11.14
N ALA A 250 -2.06 6.99 -11.17
CA ALA A 250 -2.22 6.23 -12.42
C ALA A 250 -3.42 6.70 -13.26
N PRO A 251 -4.64 6.86 -12.69
CA PRO A 251 -5.79 7.34 -13.46
C PRO A 251 -5.55 8.69 -14.13
N PHE A 252 -4.99 9.67 -13.44
CA PHE A 252 -4.80 10.98 -14.04
C PHE A 252 -3.72 10.97 -15.13
N LEU A 253 -2.69 10.13 -15.03
CA LEU A 253 -1.64 10.05 -16.05
C LEU A 253 -2.15 9.60 -17.42
N ILE A 254 -3.17 8.76 -17.44
CA ILE A 254 -3.75 8.21 -18.66
C ILE A 254 -5.12 8.81 -19.02
N GLY A 255 -5.59 9.79 -18.26
CA GLY A 255 -6.90 10.41 -18.49
C GLY A 255 -8.09 9.53 -18.12
N ALA A 256 -7.91 8.57 -17.23
CA ALA A 256 -8.97 7.67 -16.73
C ALA A 256 -9.79 8.30 -15.60
N ARG A 257 -10.82 7.60 -15.13
CA ARG A 257 -11.64 8.02 -13.99
C ARG A 257 -11.28 7.22 -12.75
N SER A 258 -11.14 7.90 -11.61
CA SER A 258 -10.98 7.28 -10.30
C SER A 258 -12.32 7.24 -9.55
N VAL A 259 -12.63 6.12 -8.90
CA VAL A 259 -13.79 5.92 -8.02
C VAL A 259 -13.25 5.58 -6.65
N LEU A 260 -13.45 6.48 -5.69
CA LEU A 260 -12.89 6.40 -4.36
C LEU A 260 -13.92 5.93 -3.34
N LEU A 261 -13.49 5.08 -2.41
CA LEU A 261 -14.30 4.60 -1.30
C LEU A 261 -13.60 4.95 0.02
N ASP A 262 -14.26 5.68 0.89
CA ASP A 262 -13.68 6.17 2.14
C ASP A 262 -13.55 5.11 3.22
N ILE A 263 -14.55 4.21 3.32
CA ILE A 263 -14.58 3.08 4.24
C ILE A 263 -14.98 1.86 3.44
N PHE A 264 -14.09 0.89 3.34
CA PHE A 264 -14.42 -0.36 2.69
C PHE A 264 -15.50 -1.10 3.49
N THR A 265 -16.63 -1.31 2.83
CA THR A 265 -17.59 -2.37 3.11
C THR A 265 -17.83 -3.11 1.81
N PRO A 266 -18.00 -4.44 1.82
CA PRO A 266 -18.16 -5.18 0.57
C PRO A 266 -19.42 -4.75 -0.21
N ASP A 267 -20.51 -4.42 0.49
CA ASP A 267 -21.76 -3.93 -0.14
C ASP A 267 -21.55 -2.58 -0.84
N ALA A 268 -20.93 -1.60 -0.17
CA ALA A 268 -20.67 -0.29 -0.78
C ALA A 268 -19.69 -0.40 -1.96
N CYS A 269 -18.66 -1.24 -1.84
CA CYS A 269 -17.72 -1.50 -2.92
C CYS A 269 -18.41 -2.13 -4.13
N LEU A 270 -19.26 -3.14 -3.90
CA LEU A 270 -20.01 -3.82 -4.95
C LEU A 270 -20.97 -2.85 -5.67
N ALA A 271 -21.69 -2.03 -4.91
CA ALA A 271 -22.59 -1.01 -5.46
C ALA A 271 -21.84 -0.01 -6.37
N LEU A 272 -20.65 0.46 -5.95
CA LEU A 272 -19.84 1.38 -6.77
C LEU A 272 -19.26 0.69 -8.00
N LEU A 273 -18.82 -0.56 -7.90
CA LEU A 273 -18.34 -1.34 -9.06
C LEU A 273 -19.41 -1.41 -10.16
N GLU A 274 -20.65 -1.69 -9.77
CA GLU A 274 -21.78 -1.77 -10.69
C GLU A 274 -22.21 -0.38 -11.20
N GLN A 275 -22.56 0.56 -10.30
CA GLN A 275 -23.10 1.88 -10.65
C GLN A 275 -22.13 2.71 -11.49
N GLN A 276 -20.85 2.67 -11.16
CA GLN A 276 -19.82 3.42 -11.86
C GLN A 276 -19.22 2.64 -13.05
N ARG A 277 -19.69 1.39 -13.28
CA ARG A 277 -19.16 0.48 -14.31
C ARG A 277 -17.65 0.41 -14.28
N CYS A 278 -17.09 0.13 -13.09
CA CYS A 278 -15.65 0.09 -12.92
C CYS A 278 -15.02 -1.03 -13.76
N THR A 279 -13.90 -0.73 -14.43
CA THR A 279 -13.24 -1.66 -15.34
C THR A 279 -12.08 -2.40 -14.69
N CYS A 280 -11.51 -1.83 -13.64
CA CYS A 280 -10.45 -2.43 -12.86
C CYS A 280 -10.55 -2.05 -11.38
N MET A 281 -10.02 -2.91 -10.53
CA MET A 281 -9.92 -2.70 -9.11
C MET A 281 -8.55 -3.18 -8.63
N LEU A 282 -7.93 -2.44 -7.71
CA LEU A 282 -6.71 -2.87 -7.03
C LEU A 282 -6.95 -2.90 -5.52
N GLY A 283 -6.57 -4.01 -4.89
CA GLY A 283 -6.74 -4.16 -3.45
C GLY A 283 -6.00 -5.35 -2.86
N ALA A 284 -6.15 -5.55 -1.56
CA ALA A 284 -5.60 -6.71 -0.87
C ALA A 284 -6.57 -7.90 -0.93
N THR A 285 -6.04 -9.11 -0.69
CA THR A 285 -6.82 -10.37 -0.69
C THR A 285 -8.11 -10.33 0.15
N PRO A 286 -8.15 -9.72 1.35
CA PRO A 286 -9.40 -9.61 2.11
C PRO A 286 -10.54 -8.94 1.34
N PHE A 287 -10.25 -7.90 0.54
CA PHE A 287 -11.29 -7.22 -0.25
C PHE A 287 -11.95 -8.15 -1.27
N VAL A 288 -11.15 -8.98 -1.95
CA VAL A 288 -11.68 -9.99 -2.89
C VAL A 288 -12.57 -10.98 -2.17
N TYR A 289 -12.08 -11.51 -1.04
CA TYR A 289 -12.80 -12.50 -0.24
C TYR A 289 -14.16 -11.98 0.22
N ASP A 290 -14.17 -10.76 0.77
CA ASP A 290 -15.39 -10.13 1.28
C ASP A 290 -16.39 -9.84 0.15
N LEU A 291 -15.91 -9.41 -1.03
CA LEU A 291 -16.75 -9.22 -2.22
C LEU A 291 -17.37 -10.53 -2.71
N LEU A 292 -16.60 -11.63 -2.75
CA LEU A 292 -17.14 -12.93 -3.14
C LEU A 292 -18.26 -13.40 -2.21
N ASN A 293 -18.11 -13.19 -0.89
CA ASN A 293 -19.14 -13.53 0.11
C ASN A 293 -20.45 -12.75 -0.09
N VAL A 294 -20.37 -11.48 -0.50
CA VAL A 294 -21.57 -10.67 -0.80
C VAL A 294 -22.19 -11.09 -2.13
N LEU A 295 -21.37 -11.35 -3.15
CA LEU A 295 -21.84 -11.84 -4.46
C LEU A 295 -22.58 -13.18 -4.40
N GLU A 296 -22.35 -13.99 -3.37
CA GLU A 296 -23.15 -15.20 -3.14
C GLU A 296 -24.60 -14.91 -2.76
N LYS A 297 -24.82 -13.76 -2.09
CA LYS A 297 -26.13 -13.38 -1.54
C LYS A 297 -26.84 -12.35 -2.39
N GLN A 298 -26.09 -11.49 -3.05
CA GLN A 298 -26.59 -10.35 -3.82
C GLN A 298 -25.88 -10.31 -5.18
N PRO A 299 -26.55 -10.78 -6.25
CA PRO A 299 -26.03 -10.65 -7.61
C PRO A 299 -25.83 -9.19 -7.99
N ALA A 300 -24.73 -8.88 -8.70
CA ALA A 300 -24.42 -7.57 -9.25
C ALA A 300 -23.88 -7.70 -10.67
N ASP A 301 -24.12 -6.70 -11.52
CA ASP A 301 -23.56 -6.65 -12.87
C ASP A 301 -22.12 -6.16 -12.84
N LEU A 302 -21.18 -7.10 -12.90
CA LEU A 302 -19.73 -6.85 -13.01
C LEU A 302 -19.21 -7.00 -14.45
N SER A 303 -20.07 -6.95 -15.47
CA SER A 303 -19.67 -7.15 -16.88
C SER A 303 -18.64 -6.13 -17.38
N ALA A 304 -18.56 -4.94 -16.76
CA ALA A 304 -17.57 -3.94 -17.06
C ALA A 304 -16.17 -4.27 -16.47
N LEU A 305 -16.11 -5.09 -15.40
CA LEU A 305 -14.86 -5.38 -14.69
C LEU A 305 -13.94 -6.29 -15.50
N ARG A 306 -12.86 -5.75 -15.99
CA ARG A 306 -11.84 -6.47 -16.78
C ARG A 306 -10.97 -7.36 -15.90
N PHE A 307 -10.60 -6.87 -14.73
CA PHE A 307 -9.77 -7.61 -13.75
C PHE A 307 -9.84 -7.01 -12.35
N PHE A 308 -9.50 -7.85 -11.37
CA PHE A 308 -9.14 -7.44 -10.03
C PHE A 308 -7.65 -7.74 -9.81
N LEU A 309 -6.83 -6.72 -9.54
CA LEU A 309 -5.42 -6.86 -9.23
C LEU A 309 -5.23 -6.96 -7.71
N CYS A 310 -4.65 -8.05 -7.27
CA CYS A 310 -4.48 -8.37 -5.85
C CYS A 310 -3.00 -8.33 -5.46
N GLY A 311 -2.68 -7.57 -4.42
CA GLY A 311 -1.32 -7.43 -3.91
C GLY A 311 -1.24 -7.31 -2.39
N GLY A 312 -0.01 -7.29 -1.87
CA GLY A 312 0.29 -7.12 -0.44
C GLY A 312 0.15 -8.36 0.43
N THR A 313 -0.58 -9.39 -0.03
CA THR A 313 -0.68 -10.71 0.61
C THR A 313 -0.90 -11.79 -0.45
N THR A 314 -0.64 -13.05 -0.08
CA THR A 314 -0.89 -14.18 -1.00
C THR A 314 -2.36 -14.35 -1.31
N ILE A 315 -2.64 -14.71 -2.56
CA ILE A 315 -3.96 -15.10 -3.01
C ILE A 315 -4.17 -16.60 -2.69
N PRO A 316 -5.12 -16.96 -1.80
CA PRO A 316 -5.45 -18.37 -1.58
C PRO A 316 -6.00 -19.02 -2.85
N LYS A 317 -5.59 -20.26 -3.13
CA LYS A 317 -6.05 -20.99 -4.33
C LYS A 317 -7.58 -21.11 -4.41
N LYS A 318 -8.26 -21.17 -3.27
CA LYS A 318 -9.72 -21.20 -3.21
C LYS A 318 -10.32 -19.91 -3.78
N VAL A 319 -9.83 -18.75 -3.34
CA VAL A 319 -10.29 -17.43 -3.83
C VAL A 319 -10.07 -17.28 -5.33
N ALA A 320 -8.89 -17.69 -5.82
CA ALA A 320 -8.60 -17.65 -7.25
C ALA A 320 -9.57 -18.49 -8.09
N ARG A 321 -9.93 -19.71 -7.61
CA ARG A 321 -10.91 -20.57 -8.28
C ARG A 321 -12.32 -20.00 -8.27
N GLU A 322 -12.75 -19.44 -7.14
CA GLU A 322 -14.07 -18.80 -7.02
C GLU A 322 -14.20 -17.58 -7.94
N CYS A 323 -13.17 -16.74 -8.03
CA CYS A 323 -13.12 -15.65 -9.00
C CYS A 323 -13.27 -16.17 -10.43
N GLN A 324 -12.51 -17.21 -10.79
CA GLN A 324 -12.57 -17.82 -12.11
C GLN A 324 -13.98 -18.36 -12.45
N GLN A 325 -14.63 -19.04 -11.51
CA GLN A 325 -15.98 -19.59 -11.70
C GLN A 325 -17.03 -18.50 -11.96
N ARG A 326 -16.77 -17.27 -11.45
CA ARG A 326 -17.63 -16.09 -11.65
C ARG A 326 -17.21 -15.22 -12.83
N GLY A 327 -16.20 -15.64 -13.60
CA GLY A 327 -15.65 -14.84 -14.72
C GLY A 327 -14.82 -13.64 -14.29
N ILE A 328 -14.46 -13.50 -13.00
CA ILE A 328 -13.61 -12.43 -12.49
C ILE A 328 -12.14 -12.81 -12.71
N LYS A 329 -11.44 -12.02 -13.51
CA LYS A 329 -10.01 -12.18 -13.75
C LYS A 329 -9.22 -11.64 -12.56
N LEU A 330 -8.68 -12.54 -11.74
CA LEU A 330 -7.89 -12.17 -10.57
C LEU A 330 -6.41 -12.24 -10.92
N LEU A 331 -5.70 -11.11 -10.84
CA LEU A 331 -4.28 -10.97 -11.15
C LEU A 331 -3.47 -10.79 -9.87
N SER A 332 -2.22 -11.29 -9.87
CA SER A 332 -1.26 -11.04 -8.79
C SER A 332 -0.32 -9.90 -9.14
N VAL A 333 0.04 -9.10 -8.13
CA VAL A 333 1.06 -8.06 -8.21
C VAL A 333 1.92 -8.09 -6.96
N TYR A 334 3.22 -7.94 -7.14
CA TYR A 334 4.17 -7.79 -6.05
C TYR A 334 4.92 -6.46 -6.13
N GLY A 335 5.13 -5.89 -4.96
CA GLY A 335 5.87 -4.66 -4.74
C GLY A 335 5.78 -4.18 -3.31
N SER A 336 6.53 -3.14 -3.00
CA SER A 336 6.53 -2.46 -1.71
C SER A 336 6.38 -0.95 -1.93
N THR A 337 6.33 -0.16 -0.88
CA THR A 337 6.36 1.30 -1.02
C THR A 337 7.70 1.77 -1.62
N GLU A 338 8.79 1.07 -1.28
CA GLU A 338 10.16 1.37 -1.69
C GLU A 338 10.45 1.07 -3.17
N SER A 339 9.78 0.07 -3.73
CA SER A 339 10.01 -0.37 -5.12
C SER A 339 8.76 -0.27 -5.99
N SER A 340 7.65 0.25 -5.45
CA SER A 340 6.34 0.29 -6.11
C SER A 340 5.94 -1.10 -6.67
N PRO A 341 4.84 -1.30 -7.35
CA PRO A 341 4.54 -2.54 -8.06
C PRO A 341 5.55 -2.77 -9.19
N HIS A 342 6.41 -3.73 -9.02
CA HIS A 342 7.50 -4.00 -9.98
C HIS A 342 7.48 -5.42 -10.56
N ALA A 343 6.67 -6.31 -10.00
CA ALA A 343 6.36 -7.60 -10.62
C ALA A 343 4.85 -7.75 -10.79
N VAL A 344 4.41 -7.94 -12.02
CA VAL A 344 2.98 -8.00 -12.39
C VAL A 344 2.80 -9.08 -13.45
N VAL A 345 1.75 -9.89 -13.37
CA VAL A 345 1.35 -10.82 -14.44
C VAL A 345 0.73 -10.04 -15.60
N ASN A 346 0.86 -10.54 -16.83
CA ASN A 346 0.17 -9.97 -17.99
C ASN A 346 -1.31 -10.39 -18.01
N LEU A 347 -2.13 -9.56 -18.64
CA LEU A 347 -3.54 -9.88 -18.89
C LEU A 347 -3.72 -11.16 -19.74
N ASP A 348 -2.77 -11.44 -20.62
CA ASP A 348 -2.83 -12.57 -21.56
C ASP A 348 -2.05 -13.81 -21.07
N ASP A 349 -1.48 -13.76 -19.87
CA ASP A 349 -0.83 -14.92 -19.26
C ASP A 349 -1.84 -16.05 -19.05
N PRO A 350 -1.42 -17.31 -19.18
CA PRO A 350 -2.29 -18.45 -18.89
C PRO A 350 -2.67 -18.47 -17.40
N LEU A 351 -3.85 -19.02 -17.10
CA LEU A 351 -4.40 -19.10 -15.74
C LEU A 351 -3.41 -19.68 -14.72
N SER A 352 -2.56 -20.62 -15.13
CA SER A 352 -1.51 -21.19 -14.28
C SER A 352 -0.54 -20.14 -13.75
N ARG A 353 -0.23 -19.10 -14.53
CA ARG A 353 0.63 -17.99 -14.09
C ARG A 353 -0.07 -17.15 -13.01
N PHE A 354 -1.35 -16.84 -13.18
CA PHE A 354 -2.13 -16.09 -12.16
C PHE A 354 -2.20 -16.82 -10.82
N MET A 355 -2.24 -18.15 -10.85
CA MET A 355 -2.40 -18.97 -9.64
C MET A 355 -1.08 -19.30 -8.92
N HIS A 356 0.04 -19.31 -9.63
CA HIS A 356 1.29 -19.87 -9.11
C HIS A 356 2.45 -18.89 -9.08
N THR A 357 2.29 -17.66 -9.63
CA THR A 357 3.34 -16.63 -9.61
C THR A 357 2.80 -15.30 -9.07
N ASP A 358 3.70 -14.40 -8.74
CA ASP A 358 3.38 -13.03 -8.36
C ASP A 358 3.80 -12.04 -9.47
N GLY A 359 4.01 -12.57 -10.68
CA GLY A 359 4.38 -11.81 -11.87
C GLY A 359 5.86 -11.87 -12.21
N TYR A 360 6.25 -11.10 -13.20
CA TYR A 360 7.64 -10.89 -13.59
C TYR A 360 7.94 -9.39 -13.72
N ALA A 361 9.21 -9.04 -13.83
CA ALA A 361 9.68 -7.66 -13.81
C ALA A 361 8.92 -6.74 -14.78
N ALA A 362 8.51 -5.58 -14.28
CA ALA A 362 7.93 -4.50 -15.08
C ALA A 362 8.98 -3.89 -16.03
N ALA A 363 8.54 -3.09 -16.99
CA ALA A 363 9.45 -2.46 -17.95
C ALA A 363 10.51 -1.59 -17.24
N GLY A 364 11.77 -1.80 -17.56
CA GLY A 364 12.90 -1.08 -16.95
C GLY A 364 13.34 -1.58 -15.58
N VAL A 365 12.65 -2.59 -15.03
CA VAL A 365 12.99 -3.19 -13.74
C VAL A 365 13.77 -4.48 -13.92
N GLU A 366 14.77 -4.67 -13.08
CA GLU A 366 15.52 -5.91 -12.93
C GLU A 366 15.17 -6.55 -11.58
N ILE A 367 15.00 -7.86 -11.56
CA ILE A 367 14.79 -8.65 -10.33
C ILE A 367 15.83 -9.76 -10.27
N LYS A 368 16.41 -10.00 -9.10
CA LYS A 368 17.25 -11.16 -8.82
C LYS A 368 16.88 -11.78 -7.47
N VAL A 369 17.23 -13.05 -7.30
CA VAL A 369 17.11 -13.76 -6.03
C VAL A 369 18.51 -13.94 -5.47
N VAL A 370 18.74 -13.60 -4.21
CA VAL A 370 20.08 -13.62 -3.62
C VAL A 370 20.13 -14.40 -2.31
N ASP A 371 21.32 -14.92 -1.99
CA ASP A 371 21.64 -15.50 -0.68
C ASP A 371 21.92 -14.43 0.38
N ASP A 372 22.27 -14.85 1.60
CA ASP A 372 22.62 -13.94 2.71
C ASP A 372 23.88 -13.09 2.46
N ALA A 373 24.76 -13.54 1.57
CA ALA A 373 25.92 -12.78 1.12
C ALA A 373 25.62 -11.87 -0.09
N ARG A 374 24.33 -11.71 -0.44
CA ARG A 374 23.84 -10.95 -1.61
C ARG A 374 24.32 -11.48 -2.97
N LYS A 375 24.77 -12.73 -3.03
CA LYS A 375 25.15 -13.39 -4.28
C LYS A 375 23.91 -13.93 -4.98
N THR A 376 23.81 -13.69 -6.29
CA THR A 376 22.70 -14.17 -7.12
C THR A 376 22.60 -15.68 -7.13
N LEU A 377 21.42 -16.21 -6.88
CA LEU A 377 21.09 -17.64 -6.91
C LEU A 377 20.55 -18.04 -8.29
N PRO A 378 20.75 -19.31 -8.69
CA PRO A 378 20.16 -19.84 -9.92
C PRO A 378 18.64 -19.94 -9.83
N PRO A 379 17.93 -20.00 -11.00
CA PRO A 379 16.47 -20.22 -11.04
C PRO A 379 16.04 -21.42 -10.20
N GLY A 380 14.87 -21.31 -9.56
CA GLY A 380 14.29 -22.35 -8.68
C GLY A 380 14.79 -22.33 -7.23
N CYS A 381 15.93 -21.70 -6.94
CA CYS A 381 16.43 -21.55 -5.57
C CYS A 381 15.63 -20.46 -4.83
N GLU A 382 15.46 -20.68 -3.52
CA GLU A 382 14.85 -19.69 -2.63
C GLU A 382 15.90 -18.77 -2.06
N GLY A 383 15.62 -17.47 -2.05
CA GLY A 383 16.47 -16.45 -1.47
C GLY A 383 15.74 -15.13 -1.33
N GLU A 384 16.46 -14.10 -0.91
CA GLU A 384 15.90 -12.75 -0.77
C GLU A 384 15.65 -12.12 -2.15
N GLU A 385 14.48 -11.52 -2.32
CA GLU A 385 14.15 -10.71 -3.49
C GLU A 385 14.95 -9.41 -3.46
N ALA A 386 15.62 -9.11 -4.56
CA ALA A 386 16.25 -7.82 -4.78
C ALA A 386 15.83 -7.26 -6.14
N SER A 387 15.41 -6.00 -6.14
CA SER A 387 14.96 -5.28 -7.33
C SER A 387 15.75 -4.00 -7.59
N ARG A 388 15.91 -3.66 -8.87
CA ARG A 388 16.57 -2.46 -9.34
C ARG A 388 15.80 -1.87 -10.51
N GLY A 389 15.55 -0.57 -10.49
CA GLY A 389 14.79 0.05 -11.58
C GLY A 389 14.54 1.54 -11.37
N PRO A 390 13.95 2.20 -12.39
CA PRO A 390 13.63 3.61 -12.34
C PRO A 390 12.54 3.97 -11.31
N ASN A 391 11.80 2.97 -10.85
CA ASN A 391 10.72 3.05 -9.85
C ASN A 391 11.23 2.95 -8.40
N VAL A 392 12.47 2.51 -8.19
CA VAL A 392 13.04 2.29 -6.85
C VAL A 392 13.26 3.63 -6.15
N PHE A 393 12.86 3.72 -4.90
CA PHE A 393 12.91 4.91 -4.06
C PHE A 393 14.31 5.53 -3.92
N MET A 394 14.36 6.79 -3.48
CA MET A 394 15.61 7.52 -3.28
C MET A 394 16.21 7.34 -1.86
N GLY A 395 15.63 6.45 -1.07
CA GLY A 395 16.02 6.20 0.31
C GLY A 395 14.94 6.60 1.31
N TYR A 396 15.23 6.35 2.60
CA TYR A 396 14.35 6.74 3.69
C TYR A 396 14.65 8.16 4.16
N PHE A 397 13.61 8.95 4.34
CA PHE A 397 13.67 10.36 4.69
C PHE A 397 14.39 10.55 6.04
N ASP A 398 15.53 11.25 6.00
CA ASP A 398 16.39 11.52 7.16
C ASP A 398 16.81 10.25 7.93
N GLU A 399 17.10 9.15 7.18
CA GLU A 399 17.53 7.84 7.70
C GLU A 399 18.62 7.23 6.80
N PRO A 400 19.82 7.84 6.75
CA PRO A 400 20.86 7.39 5.81
C PRO A 400 21.38 5.99 6.10
N GLU A 401 21.50 5.60 7.38
CA GLU A 401 21.97 4.26 7.75
C GLU A 401 20.94 3.18 7.37
N LEU A 402 19.65 3.48 7.56
CA LEU A 402 18.59 2.57 7.14
C LEU A 402 18.54 2.44 5.63
N THR A 403 18.76 3.55 4.92
CA THR A 403 18.84 3.57 3.46
C THR A 403 20.00 2.68 2.98
N ALA A 404 21.20 2.82 3.53
CA ALA A 404 22.37 2.04 3.16
C ALA A 404 22.20 0.52 3.43
N ARG A 405 21.39 0.13 4.41
CA ARG A 405 21.07 -1.29 4.66
C ARG A 405 20.15 -1.87 3.59
N ALA A 406 19.20 -1.08 3.11
CA ALA A 406 18.15 -1.51 2.18
C ALA A 406 18.54 -1.33 0.70
N LEU A 407 19.36 -0.34 0.39
CA LEU A 407 19.72 0.07 -0.97
C LEU A 407 21.23 0.13 -1.10
N ASP A 408 21.80 -0.66 -2.00
CA ASP A 408 23.25 -0.64 -2.25
C ASP A 408 23.67 0.44 -3.27
N GLU A 409 24.98 0.61 -3.45
CA GLU A 409 25.57 1.58 -4.38
C GLU A 409 25.24 1.29 -5.85
N GLU A 410 24.99 0.03 -6.19
CA GLU A 410 24.50 -0.38 -7.51
C GLU A 410 22.99 -0.15 -7.68
N GLY A 411 22.23 0.23 -6.62
CA GLY A 411 20.83 0.52 -6.53
C GLY A 411 19.94 -0.71 -6.52
N TRP A 412 20.45 -1.80 -6.07
CA TRP A 412 19.62 -2.91 -5.69
C TRP A 412 18.98 -2.62 -4.35
N TYR A 413 17.66 -2.65 -4.36
CA TYR A 413 16.83 -2.63 -3.15
C TYR A 413 16.61 -4.07 -2.69
N TYR A 414 16.94 -4.36 -1.45
CA TYR A 414 16.76 -5.65 -0.80
C TYR A 414 15.49 -5.60 0.04
N SER A 415 14.47 -6.37 -0.38
CA SER A 415 13.11 -6.23 0.15
C SER A 415 12.88 -6.86 1.52
N GLY A 416 13.75 -7.80 1.91
CA GLY A 416 13.53 -8.67 3.06
C GLY A 416 12.44 -9.73 2.83
N ASP A 417 11.87 -9.81 1.63
CA ASP A 417 10.94 -10.86 1.25
C ASP A 417 11.69 -12.03 0.59
N LEU A 418 11.28 -13.25 0.89
CA LEU A 418 11.82 -14.46 0.26
C LEU A 418 11.01 -14.80 -0.98
N CYS A 419 11.70 -15.21 -2.04
CA CYS A 419 11.07 -15.63 -3.27
C CYS A 419 11.85 -16.73 -3.99
N ARG A 420 11.21 -17.31 -4.99
CA ARG A 420 11.81 -18.15 -6.03
C ARG A 420 11.53 -17.52 -7.38
N MET A 421 12.49 -17.59 -8.28
CA MET A 421 12.32 -17.16 -9.67
C MET A 421 12.43 -18.38 -10.59
N ASP A 422 11.53 -18.52 -11.55
CA ASP A 422 11.63 -19.57 -12.57
C ASP A 422 12.54 -19.13 -13.74
N GLU A 423 12.83 -20.06 -14.67
CA GLU A 423 13.65 -19.81 -15.85
C GLU A 423 13.08 -18.74 -16.80
N ALA A 424 11.77 -18.50 -16.74
CA ALA A 424 11.09 -17.44 -17.51
C ALA A 424 11.06 -16.09 -16.80
N GLY A 425 11.67 -15.97 -15.60
CA GLY A 425 11.75 -14.74 -14.83
C GLY A 425 10.52 -14.42 -13.98
N TYR A 426 9.54 -15.35 -13.88
CA TYR A 426 8.41 -15.17 -12.97
C TYR A 426 8.83 -15.47 -11.54
N ILE A 427 8.45 -14.59 -10.63
CA ILE A 427 8.73 -14.75 -9.20
C ILE A 427 7.53 -15.33 -8.45
N LYS A 428 7.81 -16.02 -7.35
CA LYS A 428 6.84 -16.43 -6.35
C LYS A 428 7.35 -16.07 -4.98
N ILE A 429 6.67 -15.18 -4.29
CA ILE A 429 6.97 -14.81 -2.92
C ILE A 429 6.62 -15.97 -2.00
N THR A 430 7.60 -16.45 -1.23
CA THR A 430 7.48 -17.62 -0.35
C THR A 430 7.42 -17.25 1.13
N GLY A 431 7.80 -16.02 1.50
CA GLY A 431 7.73 -15.56 2.87
C GLY A 431 8.44 -14.23 3.10
N ARG A 432 8.71 -13.95 4.38
CA ARG A 432 9.58 -12.84 4.78
C ARG A 432 10.75 -13.37 5.58
N LYS A 433 11.94 -12.83 5.33
CA LYS A 433 13.19 -13.22 6.02
C LYS A 433 13.04 -13.13 7.54
N LYS A 434 12.44 -12.09 8.06
CA LYS A 434 12.16 -11.86 9.48
C LYS A 434 11.00 -12.66 10.08
N ASP A 435 10.21 -13.33 9.24
CA ASP A 435 9.09 -14.19 9.66
C ASP A 435 9.47 -15.68 9.58
N ILE A 436 10.70 -15.99 9.22
CA ILE A 436 11.26 -17.34 9.35
C ILE A 436 11.39 -17.66 10.83
N ILE A 437 10.93 -18.84 11.20
CA ILE A 437 11.03 -19.37 12.56
C ILE A 437 12.23 -20.32 12.57
N VAL A 438 13.24 -20.02 13.41
CA VAL A 438 14.47 -20.83 13.50
C VAL A 438 14.34 -21.83 14.64
N ARG A 439 13.89 -23.04 14.33
CA ARG A 439 13.61 -24.09 15.30
C ARG A 439 14.73 -25.13 15.34
N GLY A 440 15.59 -25.08 16.34
CA GLY A 440 16.68 -26.06 16.52
C GLY A 440 17.64 -26.15 15.32
N GLY A 441 17.82 -25.03 14.60
CA GLY A 441 18.63 -24.97 13.38
C GLY A 441 17.85 -25.18 12.07
N GLU A 442 16.57 -25.59 12.14
CA GLU A 442 15.70 -25.74 10.98
C GLU A 442 14.92 -24.44 10.73
N ASN A 443 14.91 -23.96 9.49
CA ASN A 443 14.16 -22.78 9.05
C ASN A 443 12.73 -23.17 8.66
N ILE A 444 11.74 -22.59 9.34
CA ILE A 444 10.32 -22.81 9.06
C ILE A 444 9.75 -21.53 8.47
N SER A 445 9.25 -21.61 7.25
CA SER A 445 8.44 -20.53 6.66
C SER A 445 7.10 -20.47 7.37
N SER A 446 6.85 -19.40 8.13
CA SER A 446 5.54 -19.18 8.78
C SER A 446 4.41 -19.23 7.75
N ARG A 447 4.65 -18.75 6.55
CA ARG A 447 3.70 -18.75 5.46
C ARG A 447 3.35 -20.14 4.95
N GLU A 448 4.33 -21.03 4.78
CA GLU A 448 4.06 -22.42 4.39
C GLU A 448 3.14 -23.10 5.40
N VAL A 449 3.36 -22.85 6.68
CA VAL A 449 2.50 -23.38 7.76
C VAL A 449 1.10 -22.76 7.70
N GLU A 450 0.98 -21.45 7.48
CA GLU A 450 -0.30 -20.73 7.29
C GLU A 450 -1.09 -21.30 6.11
N ASP A 451 -0.44 -21.52 4.96
CA ASP A 451 -1.08 -22.07 3.75
C ASP A 451 -1.63 -23.49 3.97
N ILE A 452 -0.99 -24.27 4.84
CA ILE A 452 -1.48 -25.60 5.22
C ILE A 452 -2.67 -25.47 6.18
N LEU A 453 -2.58 -24.60 7.20
CA LEU A 453 -3.66 -24.36 8.15
C LEU A 453 -4.95 -23.87 7.47
N LEU A 454 -4.85 -23.00 6.48
CA LEU A 454 -5.99 -22.48 5.70
C LEU A 454 -6.74 -23.57 4.91
N GLN A 455 -6.12 -24.74 4.69
CA GLN A 455 -6.79 -25.88 4.07
C GLN A 455 -7.59 -26.73 5.08
N HIS A 456 -7.46 -26.45 6.39
CA HIS A 456 -8.19 -27.19 7.41
C HIS A 456 -9.69 -26.83 7.37
N PRO A 457 -10.62 -27.82 7.47
CA PRO A 457 -12.05 -27.58 7.31
C PRO A 457 -12.65 -26.60 8.34
N LYS A 458 -12.10 -26.54 9.55
CA LYS A 458 -12.57 -25.67 10.63
C LYS A 458 -11.96 -24.27 10.62
N ILE A 459 -10.82 -24.04 9.93
CA ILE A 459 -10.06 -22.78 9.98
C ILE A 459 -10.55 -21.84 8.88
N HIS A 460 -10.86 -20.60 9.28
CA HIS A 460 -11.23 -19.49 8.40
C HIS A 460 -10.01 -18.65 8.04
N ASP A 461 -9.18 -18.30 9.03
CA ASP A 461 -8.01 -17.46 8.88
C ASP A 461 -6.90 -17.95 9.82
N ALA A 462 -5.62 -17.75 9.45
CA ALA A 462 -4.50 -18.23 10.22
C ALA A 462 -3.29 -17.30 10.10
N CYS A 463 -2.53 -17.19 11.18
CA CYS A 463 -1.25 -16.49 11.22
C CYS A 463 -0.28 -17.24 12.12
N VAL A 464 0.93 -17.47 11.65
CA VAL A 464 1.97 -18.19 12.39
C VAL A 464 3.09 -17.24 12.76
N VAL A 465 3.48 -17.28 14.03
CA VAL A 465 4.57 -16.46 14.58
C VAL A 465 5.53 -17.32 15.37
N ALA A 466 6.76 -16.85 15.48
CA ALA A 466 7.75 -17.42 16.39
C ALA A 466 7.34 -17.18 17.85
N MET A 467 7.53 -18.16 18.70
CA MET A 467 7.55 -18.05 20.16
C MET A 467 8.90 -18.56 20.67
N SER A 468 9.43 -17.92 21.72
CA SER A 468 10.73 -18.30 22.29
C SER A 468 10.68 -19.67 22.96
N ASP A 469 11.76 -20.43 22.83
CA ASP A 469 11.99 -21.73 23.47
C ASP A 469 13.45 -21.83 23.93
N GLU A 470 13.68 -22.19 25.19
CA GLU A 470 15.02 -22.25 25.78
C GLU A 470 15.93 -23.26 25.09
N ARG A 471 15.38 -24.37 24.60
CA ARG A 471 16.16 -25.47 24.00
C ARG A 471 16.32 -25.35 22.50
N LEU A 472 15.27 -24.90 21.79
CA LEU A 472 15.20 -24.90 20.34
C LEU A 472 15.40 -23.51 19.75
N GLY A 473 15.57 -22.48 20.58
CA GLY A 473 15.58 -21.09 20.18
C GLY A 473 14.18 -20.57 19.94
N GLU A 474 13.51 -21.12 18.93
CA GLU A 474 12.12 -20.75 18.61
C GLU A 474 11.25 -21.99 18.32
N ARG A 475 9.94 -21.82 18.52
CA ARG A 475 8.88 -22.75 18.10
C ARG A 475 7.80 -21.99 17.32
N SER A 476 6.94 -22.71 16.61
CA SER A 476 5.83 -22.12 15.88
C SER A 476 4.55 -22.11 16.68
N CYS A 477 3.98 -20.90 16.83
CA CYS A 477 2.65 -20.68 17.39
C CYS A 477 1.68 -20.26 16.28
N ALA A 478 0.56 -20.99 16.14
CA ALA A 478 -0.48 -20.69 15.18
C ALA A 478 -1.66 -19.97 15.87
N TYR A 479 -1.91 -18.74 15.47
CA TYR A 479 -3.15 -18.02 15.76
C TYR A 479 -4.18 -18.36 14.67
N VAL A 480 -5.36 -18.82 15.07
CA VAL A 480 -6.39 -19.26 14.12
C VAL A 480 -7.74 -18.63 14.43
N VAL A 481 -8.47 -18.28 13.37
CA VAL A 481 -9.87 -17.88 13.41
C VAL A 481 -10.71 -19.03 12.89
N LEU A 482 -11.72 -19.46 13.63
CA LEU A 482 -12.57 -20.58 13.24
C LEU A 482 -13.73 -20.11 12.36
N LYS A 483 -14.20 -20.98 11.43
CA LYS A 483 -15.36 -20.71 10.56
C LYS A 483 -16.68 -20.56 11.32
N ALA A 484 -16.79 -21.24 12.45
CA ALA A 484 -17.96 -21.13 13.31
C ALA A 484 -17.53 -20.91 14.76
N PRO A 485 -18.11 -19.91 15.46
CA PRO A 485 -17.67 -19.53 16.82
C PRO A 485 -17.78 -20.64 17.87
N HIS A 486 -18.66 -21.61 17.66
CA HIS A 486 -18.88 -22.75 18.58
C HIS A 486 -18.01 -23.97 18.23
N HIS A 487 -17.19 -23.90 17.18
CA HIS A 487 -16.21 -24.96 16.91
C HIS A 487 -15.05 -24.87 17.91
N SER A 488 -14.53 -26.01 18.29
CA SER A 488 -13.24 -26.13 18.98
C SER A 488 -12.20 -26.70 18.03
N LEU A 489 -10.95 -26.38 18.26
CA LEU A 489 -9.81 -26.90 17.51
C LEU A 489 -8.69 -27.19 18.51
N SER A 490 -8.30 -28.46 18.60
CA SER A 490 -7.17 -28.86 19.46
C SER A 490 -5.86 -28.93 18.66
N LEU A 491 -4.74 -28.91 19.39
CA LEU A 491 -3.42 -29.09 18.79
C LEU A 491 -3.30 -30.47 18.13
N GLU A 492 -3.85 -31.51 18.75
CA GLU A 492 -3.85 -32.88 18.22
C GLU A 492 -4.58 -32.98 16.90
N GLU A 493 -5.71 -32.28 16.73
CA GLU A 493 -6.45 -32.23 15.46
C GLU A 493 -5.59 -31.60 14.37
N VAL A 494 -4.87 -30.51 14.68
CA VAL A 494 -3.97 -29.85 13.72
C VAL A 494 -2.78 -30.73 13.40
N VAL A 495 -2.14 -31.34 14.37
CA VAL A 495 -1.02 -32.28 14.18
C VAL A 495 -1.46 -33.46 13.29
N ALA A 496 -2.64 -34.04 13.55
CA ALA A 496 -3.19 -35.11 12.70
C ALA A 496 -3.48 -34.62 11.28
N PHE A 497 -3.91 -33.37 11.10
CA PHE A 497 -4.13 -32.77 9.78
C PHE A 497 -2.81 -32.60 9.03
N PHE A 498 -1.76 -32.05 9.67
CA PHE A 498 -0.43 -31.90 9.10
C PHE A 498 0.21 -33.24 8.73
N SER A 499 0.02 -34.26 9.57
CA SER A 499 0.48 -35.63 9.30
C SER A 499 -0.13 -36.18 8.01
N ARG A 500 -1.44 -35.98 7.77
CA ARG A 500 -2.11 -36.37 6.52
C ARG A 500 -1.59 -35.62 5.31
N LYS A 501 -1.08 -34.39 5.47
CA LYS A 501 -0.45 -33.58 4.41
C LYS A 501 0.97 -34.03 4.08
N ARG A 502 1.55 -34.98 4.85
CA ARG A 502 2.89 -35.54 4.67
C ARG A 502 4.01 -34.51 4.66
N VAL A 503 3.86 -33.43 5.42
CA VAL A 503 4.91 -32.43 5.62
C VAL A 503 5.86 -32.85 6.73
N ALA A 504 7.06 -32.26 6.76
CA ALA A 504 8.08 -32.57 7.77
C ALA A 504 7.57 -32.17 9.17
N LYS A 505 7.85 -33.00 10.19
CA LYS A 505 7.33 -32.82 11.55
C LYS A 505 7.76 -31.50 12.21
N TYR A 506 8.96 -31.02 11.90
CA TYR A 506 9.45 -29.75 12.49
C TYR A 506 8.61 -28.53 12.06
N LYS A 507 7.82 -28.64 10.98
CA LYS A 507 6.91 -27.58 10.49
C LYS A 507 5.54 -27.58 11.17
N TYR A 508 5.26 -28.56 12.01
CA TYR A 508 3.96 -28.62 12.71
C TYR A 508 3.89 -27.51 13.76
N PRO A 509 2.77 -26.79 13.85
CA PRO A 509 2.55 -25.87 14.95
C PRO A 509 2.66 -26.60 16.30
N GLU A 510 3.36 -26.01 17.26
CA GLU A 510 3.56 -26.56 18.59
C GLU A 510 2.66 -25.87 19.63
N HIS A 511 2.08 -24.75 19.26
CA HIS A 511 1.08 -24.04 20.05
C HIS A 511 -0.04 -23.49 19.15
N ILE A 512 -1.27 -23.48 19.64
CA ILE A 512 -2.45 -22.97 18.94
C ILE A 512 -3.20 -22.01 19.83
N VAL A 513 -3.51 -20.83 19.30
CA VAL A 513 -4.36 -19.84 19.95
C VAL A 513 -5.57 -19.56 19.07
N VAL A 514 -6.75 -19.91 19.55
CA VAL A 514 -8.00 -19.54 18.84
C VAL A 514 -8.39 -18.13 19.25
N ILE A 515 -8.62 -17.28 18.25
CA ILE A 515 -9.03 -15.88 18.42
C ILE A 515 -10.23 -15.54 17.52
N GLU A 516 -10.97 -14.50 17.88
CA GLU A 516 -12.13 -14.07 17.09
C GLU A 516 -11.73 -13.45 15.75
N LYS A 517 -10.65 -12.67 15.73
CA LYS A 517 -10.11 -12.02 14.52
C LYS A 517 -8.62 -11.76 14.65
N LEU A 518 -7.91 -11.88 13.52
CA LEU A 518 -6.51 -11.47 13.43
C LEU A 518 -6.37 -9.94 13.42
N PRO A 519 -5.39 -9.38 14.14
CA PRO A 519 -5.11 -7.95 14.08
C PRO A 519 -4.58 -7.57 12.70
N ARG A 520 -5.23 -6.61 12.04
CA ARG A 520 -4.86 -6.15 10.69
C ARG A 520 -4.70 -4.65 10.64
N THR A 521 -3.86 -4.18 9.73
CA THR A 521 -3.79 -2.77 9.33
C THR A 521 -5.02 -2.40 8.50
N THR A 522 -5.25 -1.11 8.29
CA THR A 522 -6.31 -0.62 7.40
C THR A 522 -6.14 -1.07 5.95
N SER A 523 -4.92 -1.40 5.54
CA SER A 523 -4.63 -2.01 4.23
C SER A 523 -4.82 -3.54 4.20
N GLY A 524 -5.30 -4.16 5.29
CA GLY A 524 -5.59 -5.60 5.39
C GLY A 524 -4.40 -6.48 5.78
N LYS A 525 -3.20 -5.94 5.99
CA LYS A 525 -2.01 -6.72 6.40
C LYS A 525 -2.11 -7.14 7.87
N ILE A 526 -1.77 -8.42 8.16
CA ILE A 526 -1.72 -8.94 9.53
C ILE A 526 -0.57 -8.28 10.29
N GLN A 527 -0.85 -7.83 11.50
CA GLN A 527 0.12 -7.21 12.40
C GLN A 527 0.79 -8.28 13.28
N LYS A 528 1.67 -9.10 12.68
CA LYS A 528 2.38 -10.22 13.36
C LYS A 528 3.08 -9.80 14.65
N PHE A 529 3.57 -8.58 14.73
CA PHE A 529 4.24 -8.06 15.93
C PHE A 529 3.33 -8.03 17.17
N LEU A 530 2.02 -7.78 17.00
CA LEU A 530 1.06 -7.84 18.11
C LEU A 530 0.87 -9.28 18.58
N LEU A 531 0.82 -10.24 17.65
CA LEU A 531 0.69 -11.66 17.98
C LEU A 531 1.95 -12.19 18.66
N ARG A 532 3.15 -11.75 18.24
CA ARG A 532 4.41 -12.08 18.93
C ARG A 532 4.43 -11.53 20.37
N LYS A 533 3.97 -10.29 20.58
CA LYS A 533 3.85 -9.72 21.93
C LYS A 533 2.83 -10.49 22.78
N ASP A 534 1.71 -10.89 22.18
CA ASP A 534 0.67 -11.63 22.91
C ASP A 534 1.18 -13.02 23.33
N ILE A 535 1.82 -13.78 22.44
CA ILE A 535 2.34 -15.12 22.82
C ILE A 535 3.42 -15.02 23.90
N MET A 536 4.31 -14.04 23.82
CA MET A 536 5.32 -13.83 24.86
C MET A 536 4.70 -13.54 26.22
N ARG A 537 3.64 -12.73 26.27
CA ARG A 537 2.89 -12.45 27.50
C ARG A 537 2.23 -13.71 28.05
N ARG A 538 1.59 -14.54 27.21
CA ARG A 538 0.95 -15.82 27.61
C ARG A 538 1.97 -16.77 28.21
N LEU A 539 3.12 -16.97 27.56
CA LEU A 539 4.20 -17.82 28.07
C LEU A 539 4.72 -17.34 29.43
N THR A 540 4.78 -16.02 29.68
CA THR A 540 5.19 -15.47 30.98
C THR A 540 4.14 -15.69 32.05
N GLN A 541 2.85 -15.64 31.72
CA GLN A 541 1.75 -15.91 32.66
C GLN A 541 1.67 -17.39 33.02
N ASP A 542 1.81 -18.28 32.04
CA ASP A 542 1.83 -19.73 32.26
C ASP A 542 2.96 -20.15 33.23
N VAL A 543 4.15 -19.51 33.11
CA VAL A 543 5.28 -19.74 34.01
C VAL A 543 4.99 -19.26 35.46
N CYS A 544 4.21 -18.18 35.63
CA CYS A 544 3.83 -17.70 36.95
C CYS A 544 2.79 -18.60 37.63
N GLU A 545 1.86 -19.21 36.87
CA GLU A 545 0.86 -20.15 37.38
C GLU A 545 1.46 -21.53 37.73
N GLU A 546 2.58 -21.94 37.15
CA GLU A 546 3.30 -23.18 37.49
C GLU A 546 4.19 -23.03 38.76
N ILE A 547 4.41 -21.80 39.24
CA ILE A 547 5.25 -21.50 40.41
C ILE A 547 4.41 -21.22 41.69
N GLU A 548 3.10 -21.01 41.55
CA GLU A 548 2.13 -20.94 42.68
C GLU A 548 1.50 -22.32 42.96
#